data_83660d905388550f8a4b9bb323844589
#
_entry.id   83660d905388550f8a4b9bb323844589
#
_cell.length_a   1.000
_cell.length_b   1.000
_cell.length_c   1.000
_cell.angle_alpha   90.00
_cell.angle_beta   90.00
_cell.angle_gamma   90.00
#
_symmetry.space_group_name_H-M   'P 1'
#
loop_
_entity.id
_entity.type
_entity.pdbx_description
1 polymer ?
#
loop_
_entity_poly.entity_id
_entity_poly.type
_entity_poly.pdbx_seq_one_letter_code
_entity_poly.pdbx_strand_id
1 'polypeptide(L)'
;MREIRNLLHNPRPGMPGGKEFTAGPYATVAYSAGRVTVTATQTYAYAQRDITLPAGDWVYSAFVGNYTGSDECTTTQNRGLYVVVNGKAHANQPFTGIDKRYTLQFHLDTETTVSLRLAGPHTTGESLSWRAMILASKQDYDVMRSLTDANGQPLNLTWFDGDTYPR
;
A
#
# COMPACT_ATOMS: atom_id res chain seq x y z
N MET A 1 -19.68 19.05 -3.96
CA MET A 1 -19.16 17.88 -3.21
C MET A 1 -17.65 17.87 -3.33
N ARG A 2 -16.92 17.65 -2.24
CA ARG A 2 -15.46 17.61 -2.28
C ARG A 2 -15.01 16.32 -2.95
N GLU A 3 -14.11 16.43 -3.92
CA GLU A 3 -13.48 15.29 -4.56
C GLU A 3 -12.41 14.69 -3.63
N ILE A 4 -12.47 13.40 -3.38
CA ILE A 4 -11.48 12.65 -2.62
C ILE A 4 -10.49 12.04 -3.61
N ARG A 5 -9.20 12.23 -3.38
CA ARG A 5 -8.16 11.76 -4.29
C ARG A 5 -7.42 10.55 -3.74
N ASN A 6 -7.21 9.56 -4.61
CA ASN A 6 -6.25 8.50 -4.41
C ASN A 6 -5.02 8.80 -5.29
N LEU A 7 -3.87 9.07 -4.67
CA LEU A 7 -2.64 9.40 -5.39
C LEU A 7 -1.91 8.16 -5.93
N LEU A 8 -2.37 6.96 -5.60
CA LEU A 8 -1.97 5.74 -6.29
C LEU A 8 -2.86 5.60 -7.51
N HIS A 9 -2.40 6.11 -8.64
CA HIS A 9 -3.10 5.98 -9.92
C HIS A 9 -3.27 4.50 -10.23
N ASN A 10 -4.49 4.10 -10.58
CA ASN A 10 -4.82 2.69 -10.81
C ASN A 10 -4.40 1.79 -9.63
N PRO A 11 -5.07 1.90 -8.48
CA PRO A 11 -4.77 1.07 -7.31
C PRO A 11 -5.00 -0.43 -7.55
N ARG A 12 -5.41 -0.80 -8.75
CA ARG A 12 -5.42 -2.18 -9.27
C ARG A 12 -4.16 -2.44 -10.09
N PRO A 13 -3.12 -2.99 -9.52
CA PRO A 13 -1.93 -3.37 -10.26
C PRO A 13 -2.29 -4.37 -11.38
N GLY A 14 -1.64 -4.25 -12.52
CA GLY A 14 -1.91 -5.07 -13.70
C GLY A 14 -2.86 -4.43 -14.73
N MET A 15 -3.53 -3.34 -14.38
CA MET A 15 -4.24 -2.51 -15.36
C MET A 15 -3.25 -1.66 -16.17
N PRO A 16 -3.60 -1.22 -17.39
CA PRO A 16 -2.78 -0.27 -18.13
C PRO A 16 -2.44 0.94 -17.26
N GLY A 17 -1.16 1.25 -17.10
CA GLY A 17 -0.66 2.31 -16.22
C GLY A 17 -0.46 1.93 -14.75
N GLY A 18 -0.92 0.75 -14.30
CA GLY A 18 -0.88 0.35 -12.89
C GLY A 18 0.41 -0.33 -12.42
N LYS A 19 1.46 -0.36 -13.23
CA LYS A 19 2.76 -0.98 -12.88
C LYS A 19 3.68 0.01 -12.17
N GLU A 20 3.20 0.59 -11.09
CA GLU A 20 3.90 1.67 -10.41
C GLU A 20 4.87 1.18 -9.34
N PHE A 21 4.63 0.00 -8.79
CA PHE A 21 5.54 -0.64 -7.86
C PHE A 21 6.58 -1.46 -8.60
N THR A 22 7.85 -1.24 -8.27
CA THR A 22 9.00 -1.96 -8.82
C THR A 22 9.65 -2.82 -7.75
N ALA A 23 10.40 -3.83 -8.17
CA ALA A 23 11.11 -4.69 -7.24
C ALA A 23 12.23 -3.93 -6.51
N GLY A 24 12.35 -4.15 -5.21
CA GLY A 24 13.56 -3.86 -4.47
C GLY A 24 14.68 -4.87 -4.81
N PRO A 25 15.89 -4.68 -4.26
CA PRO A 25 17.08 -5.45 -4.66
C PRO A 25 16.98 -6.97 -4.39
N TYR A 26 16.10 -7.39 -3.47
CA TYR A 26 15.98 -8.79 -3.02
C TYR A 26 14.61 -9.39 -3.33
N ALA A 27 13.95 -8.87 -4.36
CA ALA A 27 12.63 -9.32 -4.75
C ALA A 27 12.47 -9.37 -6.27
N THR A 28 11.50 -10.14 -6.72
CA THR A 28 10.86 -9.97 -8.03
C THR A 28 9.42 -9.52 -7.79
N VAL A 29 8.87 -8.76 -8.75
CA VAL A 29 7.51 -8.24 -8.68
C VAL A 29 6.73 -8.66 -9.92
N ALA A 30 5.56 -9.23 -9.72
CA ALA A 30 4.63 -9.59 -10.77
C ALA A 30 3.27 -8.91 -10.56
N TYR A 31 2.58 -8.65 -11.66
CA TYR A 31 1.24 -8.05 -11.66
C TYR A 31 0.26 -9.01 -12.29
N SER A 32 -0.78 -9.39 -11.56
CA SER A 32 -1.87 -10.20 -12.09
C SER A 32 -3.14 -10.04 -11.26
N ALA A 33 -4.30 -10.13 -11.92
CA ALA A 33 -5.60 -10.10 -11.25
C ALA A 33 -5.77 -8.96 -10.21
N GLY A 34 -5.27 -7.76 -10.54
CA GLY A 34 -5.36 -6.60 -9.66
C GLY A 34 -4.42 -6.62 -8.45
N ARG A 35 -3.36 -7.43 -8.48
CA ARG A 35 -2.42 -7.62 -7.37
C ARG A 35 -0.99 -7.31 -7.77
N VAL A 36 -0.23 -6.83 -6.79
CA VAL A 36 1.24 -6.81 -6.80
C VAL A 36 1.71 -8.02 -6.01
N THR A 37 2.38 -8.96 -6.67
CA THR A 37 2.97 -10.12 -6.00
C THR A 37 4.46 -9.90 -5.83
N VAL A 38 4.91 -9.92 -4.59
CA VAL A 38 6.31 -9.77 -4.20
C VAL A 38 6.86 -11.14 -3.86
N THR A 39 7.82 -11.62 -4.65
CA THR A 39 8.52 -12.89 -4.39
C THR A 39 9.92 -12.60 -3.88
N ALA A 40 10.28 -13.17 -2.75
CA ALA A 40 11.59 -13.00 -2.16
C ALA A 40 12.66 -13.79 -2.92
N THR A 41 13.75 -13.13 -3.30
CA THR A 41 14.99 -13.78 -3.77
C THR A 41 16.03 -13.89 -2.66
N GLN A 42 15.90 -13.04 -1.65
CA GLN A 42 16.63 -13.07 -0.38
C GLN A 42 15.74 -12.45 0.70
N THR A 43 16.19 -12.50 1.95
CA THR A 43 15.58 -11.71 3.03
C THR A 43 15.59 -10.21 2.70
N TYR A 44 14.73 -9.39 3.30
CA TYR A 44 14.47 -7.97 3.00
C TYR A 44 13.76 -7.71 1.67
N ALA A 45 13.03 -8.66 1.14
CA ALA A 45 12.23 -8.48 -0.07
C ALA A 45 11.13 -7.43 0.12
N TYR A 46 10.96 -6.57 -0.88
CA TYR A 46 9.87 -5.58 -0.94
C TYR A 46 9.61 -5.13 -2.38
N ALA A 47 8.41 -4.62 -2.63
CA ALA A 47 8.12 -3.78 -3.78
C ALA A 47 8.07 -2.32 -3.32
N GLN A 48 8.43 -1.37 -4.18
CA GLN A 48 8.45 0.05 -3.86
C GLN A 48 7.92 0.93 -4.98
N ARG A 49 7.41 2.08 -4.59
CA ARG A 49 7.08 3.19 -5.45
C ARG A 49 7.55 4.49 -4.81
N ASP A 50 8.27 5.29 -5.57
CA ASP A 50 8.65 6.63 -5.14
C ASP A 50 7.61 7.65 -5.60
N ILE A 51 7.25 8.57 -4.72
CA ILE A 51 6.32 9.65 -4.98
C ILE A 51 6.71 10.89 -4.17
N THR A 52 6.60 12.07 -4.78
CA THR A 52 6.81 13.34 -4.09
C THR A 52 5.47 13.84 -3.55
N LEU A 53 5.42 14.06 -2.24
CA LEU A 53 4.23 14.53 -1.52
C LEU A 53 4.49 15.88 -0.88
N PRO A 54 3.53 16.81 -0.90
CA PRO A 54 3.62 18.04 -0.12
C PRO A 54 3.63 17.75 1.39
N ALA A 55 4.02 18.75 2.18
CA ALA A 55 3.89 18.71 3.64
C ALA A 55 2.46 18.38 4.05
N GLY A 56 2.29 17.65 5.15
CA GLY A 56 0.98 17.29 5.70
C GLY A 56 0.89 15.88 6.22
N ASP A 57 -0.32 15.51 6.60
CA ASP A 57 -0.65 14.17 7.12
C ASP A 57 -1.20 13.29 6.00
N TRP A 58 -0.68 12.08 5.91
CA TRP A 58 -0.95 11.13 4.85
C TRP A 58 -1.39 9.77 5.39
N VAL A 59 -2.21 9.08 4.61
CA VAL A 59 -2.62 7.69 4.87
C VAL A 59 -2.27 6.83 3.67
N TYR A 60 -1.52 5.76 3.94
CA TYR A 60 -1.17 4.71 2.99
C TYR A 60 -1.79 3.40 3.46
N SER A 61 -2.59 2.75 2.61
CA SER A 61 -3.30 1.52 2.98
C SER A 61 -3.30 0.52 1.83
N ALA A 62 -3.20 -0.76 2.17
CA ALA A 62 -3.29 -1.87 1.24
C ALA A 62 -3.80 -3.14 1.94
N PHE A 63 -4.41 -4.02 1.18
CA PHE A 63 -4.81 -5.35 1.65
C PHE A 63 -3.77 -6.39 1.23
N VAL A 64 -3.34 -7.24 2.16
CA VAL A 64 -2.44 -8.36 1.88
C VAL A 64 -3.18 -9.69 1.87
N GLY A 65 -2.87 -10.52 0.90
CA GLY A 65 -3.41 -11.87 0.78
C GLY A 65 -2.51 -12.76 -0.07
N ASN A 66 -2.95 -13.99 -0.31
CA ASN A 66 -2.26 -14.96 -1.18
C ASN A 66 -0.78 -15.13 -0.85
N TYR A 67 -0.51 -15.60 0.34
CA TYR A 67 0.81 -16.11 0.68
C TYR A 67 1.02 -17.50 0.05
N THR A 68 2.18 -17.67 -0.60
CA THR A 68 2.63 -18.95 -1.10
C THR A 68 3.94 -19.31 -0.41
N GLY A 69 3.85 -20.13 0.61
CA GLY A 69 4.98 -20.60 1.40
C GLY A 69 4.63 -21.86 2.17
N SER A 70 5.63 -22.49 2.78
CA SER A 70 5.49 -23.77 3.48
C SER A 70 5.11 -23.64 4.96
N ASP A 71 5.42 -22.49 5.57
CA ASP A 71 5.23 -22.21 6.97
C ASP A 71 4.40 -20.95 7.19
N GLU A 72 4.31 -20.49 8.43
CA GLU A 72 3.66 -19.23 8.76
C GLU A 72 4.41 -18.06 8.13
N CYS A 73 3.68 -17.18 7.43
CA CYS A 73 4.27 -16.06 6.73
C CYS A 73 4.92 -15.08 7.72
N THR A 74 6.19 -14.83 7.51
CA THR A 74 6.94 -13.80 8.23
C THR A 74 7.57 -12.83 7.25
N THR A 75 7.79 -11.61 7.66
CA THR A 75 8.50 -10.58 6.90
C THR A 75 9.72 -10.11 7.69
N THR A 76 10.74 -9.65 6.98
CA THR A 76 11.95 -9.15 7.60
C THR A 76 11.65 -7.94 8.49
N GLN A 77 12.19 -7.93 9.72
CA GLN A 77 12.00 -6.88 10.71
C GLN A 77 10.52 -6.58 11.05
N ASN A 78 9.66 -7.57 10.89
CA ASN A 78 8.23 -7.44 11.16
C ASN A 78 7.58 -6.25 10.43
N ARG A 79 7.95 -6.03 9.18
CA ARG A 79 7.42 -4.93 8.36
C ARG A 79 6.27 -5.41 7.50
N GLY A 80 5.19 -4.62 7.48
CA GLY A 80 4.06 -4.80 6.55
C GLY A 80 4.05 -3.72 5.47
N LEU A 81 3.32 -2.63 5.71
CA LEU A 81 3.47 -1.39 4.95
C LEU A 81 4.50 -0.51 5.62
N TYR A 82 5.33 0.15 4.85
CA TYR A 82 6.26 1.12 5.40
C TYR A 82 6.64 2.22 4.40
N VAL A 83 7.05 3.34 4.94
CA VAL A 83 7.47 4.53 4.20
C VAL A 83 8.92 4.81 4.52
N VAL A 84 9.72 5.02 3.50
CA VAL A 84 11.15 5.31 3.61
C VAL A 84 11.43 6.71 3.07
N VAL A 85 12.19 7.49 3.81
CA VAL A 85 12.68 8.82 3.43
C VAL A 85 14.20 8.83 3.56
N ASN A 86 14.89 9.24 2.50
CA ASN A 86 16.36 9.29 2.48
C ASN A 86 17.02 7.98 2.97
N GLY A 87 16.49 6.83 2.55
CA GLY A 87 17.02 5.51 2.90
C GLY A 87 16.70 5.04 4.33
N LYS A 88 15.98 5.83 5.13
CA LYS A 88 15.62 5.49 6.51
C LYS A 88 14.11 5.24 6.64
N ALA A 89 13.74 4.27 7.46
CA ALA A 89 12.33 4.05 7.78
C ALA A 89 11.74 5.28 8.48
N HIS A 90 10.73 5.89 7.84
CA HIS A 90 10.01 7.06 8.36
C HIS A 90 8.77 6.64 9.15
N ALA A 91 8.04 5.66 8.62
CA ALA A 91 6.86 5.09 9.28
C ALA A 91 6.73 3.61 8.90
N ASN A 92 6.16 2.81 9.79
CA ASN A 92 5.97 1.37 9.60
C ASN A 92 4.69 0.89 10.28
N GLN A 93 3.87 0.15 9.52
CA GLN A 93 2.80 -0.67 10.09
C GLN A 93 3.32 -2.10 10.16
N PRO A 94 3.53 -2.67 11.36
CA PRO A 94 4.07 -4.01 11.52
C PRO A 94 3.24 -5.09 10.84
N PHE A 95 3.89 -6.12 10.35
CA PHE A 95 3.24 -7.28 9.79
C PHE A 95 2.66 -8.16 10.90
N THR A 96 1.37 -8.49 10.81
CA THR A 96 0.63 -9.30 11.79
C THR A 96 -0.13 -10.46 11.15
N GLY A 97 0.23 -10.83 9.92
CA GLY A 97 -0.38 -11.92 9.16
C GLY A 97 -1.04 -11.48 7.87
N ILE A 98 -1.56 -12.45 7.13
CA ILE A 98 -2.23 -12.28 5.83
C ILE A 98 -3.75 -12.08 5.99
N ASP A 99 -4.44 -11.88 4.86
CA ASP A 99 -5.90 -11.72 4.75
C ASP A 99 -6.47 -10.58 5.57
N LYS A 100 -5.75 -9.47 5.59
CA LYS A 100 -6.16 -8.24 6.27
C LYS A 100 -5.65 -6.99 5.59
N ARG A 101 -6.28 -5.87 5.95
CA ARG A 101 -5.85 -4.54 5.53
C ARG A 101 -4.85 -3.97 6.51
N TYR A 102 -3.78 -3.41 5.96
CA TYR A 102 -2.82 -2.58 6.68
C TYR A 102 -3.09 -1.12 6.35
N THR A 103 -3.04 -0.27 7.37
CA THR A 103 -3.24 1.17 7.22
C THR A 103 -2.16 1.89 8.03
N LEU A 104 -1.40 2.73 7.34
CA LEU A 104 -0.28 3.48 7.89
C LEU A 104 -0.56 4.98 7.78
N GLN A 105 -0.43 5.70 8.88
CA GLN A 105 -0.47 7.16 8.90
C GLN A 105 0.96 7.70 9.09
N PHE A 106 1.29 8.78 8.39
CA PHE A 106 2.58 9.45 8.53
C PHE A 106 2.48 10.94 8.27
N HIS A 107 3.42 11.70 8.78
CA HIS A 107 3.51 13.15 8.65
C HIS A 107 4.77 13.55 7.89
N LEU A 108 4.66 14.61 7.09
CA LEU A 108 5.79 15.25 6.39
C LEU A 108 5.80 16.74 6.74
N ASP A 109 6.92 17.22 7.27
CA ASP A 109 7.10 18.64 7.63
C ASP A 109 7.26 19.52 6.40
N THR A 110 7.82 18.99 5.32
CA THR A 110 8.07 19.68 4.05
C THR A 110 7.72 18.77 2.88
N GLU A 111 7.67 19.34 1.67
CA GLU A 111 7.58 18.54 0.45
C GLU A 111 8.74 17.53 0.40
N THR A 112 8.41 16.26 0.26
CA THR A 112 9.38 15.16 0.39
C THR A 112 9.08 14.05 -0.61
N THR A 113 10.12 13.52 -1.26
CA THR A 113 10.01 12.26 -2.00
C THR A 113 10.10 11.11 -1.01
N VAL A 114 9.03 10.33 -0.96
CA VAL A 114 8.91 9.14 -0.12
C VAL A 114 8.95 7.88 -0.98
N SER A 115 9.50 6.80 -0.44
CA SER A 115 9.38 5.46 -1.01
C SER A 115 8.31 4.69 -0.24
N LEU A 116 7.19 4.45 -0.90
CA LEU A 116 6.13 3.57 -0.38
C LEU A 116 6.54 2.14 -0.61
N ARG A 117 6.53 1.31 0.42
CA ARG A 117 6.96 -0.07 0.34
C ARG A 117 5.90 -1.06 0.78
N LEU A 118 5.82 -2.16 0.03
CA LEU A 118 5.02 -3.36 0.31
C LEU A 118 6.00 -4.47 0.68
N ALA A 119 5.94 -4.97 1.90
CA ALA A 119 6.84 -6.03 2.33
C ALA A 119 6.63 -7.32 1.52
N GLY A 120 7.72 -8.02 1.26
CA GLY A 120 7.73 -9.40 0.81
C GLY A 120 8.00 -10.37 1.96
N PRO A 121 7.92 -11.67 1.69
CA PRO A 121 8.26 -12.69 2.67
C PRO A 121 9.72 -12.65 3.09
N HIS A 122 10.01 -13.21 4.27
CA HIS A 122 11.38 -13.38 4.77
C HIS A 122 12.15 -14.47 4.02
N THR A 123 11.46 -15.52 3.58
CA THR A 123 12.07 -16.73 3.03
C THR A 123 12.15 -16.67 1.52
N THR A 124 13.31 -17.01 0.96
CA THR A 124 13.55 -17.10 -0.49
C THR A 124 12.56 -18.05 -1.17
N GLY A 125 12.00 -17.62 -2.29
CA GLY A 125 11.04 -18.36 -3.11
C GLY A 125 9.59 -18.20 -2.68
N GLU A 126 9.32 -17.66 -1.51
CA GLU A 126 7.95 -17.39 -1.04
C GLU A 126 7.42 -16.05 -1.57
N SER A 127 6.11 -15.91 -1.66
CA SER A 127 5.44 -14.75 -2.24
C SER A 127 4.33 -14.21 -1.35
N LEU A 128 4.15 -12.89 -1.36
CA LEU A 128 3.00 -12.16 -0.80
C LEU A 128 2.34 -11.31 -1.87
N SER A 129 1.02 -11.25 -1.88
CA SER A 129 0.26 -10.40 -2.81
C SER A 129 -0.44 -9.25 -2.09
N TRP A 130 -0.33 -8.06 -2.66
CA TRP A 130 -0.95 -6.83 -2.17
C TRP A 130 -1.95 -6.29 -3.19
N ARG A 131 -3.07 -5.75 -2.71
CA ARG A 131 -4.14 -5.19 -3.55
C ARG A 131 -4.90 -4.08 -2.86
N ALA A 132 -5.84 -3.47 -3.58
CA ALA A 132 -6.78 -2.49 -3.04
C ALA A 132 -6.07 -1.35 -2.26
N MET A 133 -5.10 -0.74 -2.92
CA MET A 133 -4.23 0.28 -2.33
C MET A 133 -4.83 1.68 -2.42
N ILE A 134 -4.56 2.50 -1.41
CA ILE A 134 -4.86 3.93 -1.41
C ILE A 134 -3.72 4.71 -0.77
N LEU A 135 -3.39 5.85 -1.35
CA LEU A 135 -2.60 6.91 -0.76
C LEU A 135 -3.42 8.21 -0.86
N ALA A 136 -3.78 8.76 0.27
CA ALA A 136 -4.58 9.97 0.33
C ALA A 136 -4.09 10.90 1.45
N SER A 137 -4.42 12.20 1.36
CA SER A 137 -4.29 13.05 2.53
C SER A 137 -5.16 12.51 3.67
N LYS A 138 -4.73 12.70 4.91
CA LYS A 138 -5.52 12.28 6.09
C LYS A 138 -6.93 12.84 6.04
N GLN A 139 -7.07 14.09 5.59
CA GLN A 139 -8.37 14.74 5.46
C GLN A 139 -9.27 14.04 4.44
N ASP A 140 -8.74 13.68 3.26
CA ASP A 140 -9.51 12.97 2.24
C ASP A 140 -9.87 11.55 2.69
N TYR A 141 -8.94 10.89 3.36
CA TYR A 141 -9.19 9.56 3.92
C TYR A 141 -10.32 9.58 4.97
N ASP A 142 -10.31 10.56 5.88
CA ASP A 142 -11.35 10.71 6.91
C ASP A 142 -12.72 11.01 6.29
N VAL A 143 -12.77 11.87 5.26
CA VAL A 143 -14.02 12.13 4.51
C VAL A 143 -14.52 10.84 3.86
N MET A 144 -13.65 10.07 3.19
CA MET A 144 -14.03 8.78 2.60
C MET A 144 -14.62 7.82 3.65
N ARG A 145 -13.99 7.74 4.82
CA ARG A 145 -14.45 6.88 5.92
C ARG A 145 -15.80 7.30 6.52
N SER A 146 -16.17 8.56 6.36
CA SER A 146 -17.42 9.13 6.86
C SER A 146 -18.60 9.05 5.87
N LEU A 147 -18.36 8.56 4.65
CA LEU A 147 -19.42 8.50 3.62
C LEU A 147 -20.53 7.52 4.00
N THR A 148 -21.76 7.92 3.67
CA THR A 148 -22.97 7.13 3.86
C THR A 148 -23.70 6.91 2.53
N ASP A 149 -24.54 5.90 2.47
CA ASP A 149 -25.47 5.68 1.37
C ASP A 149 -26.67 6.65 1.44
N ALA A 150 -27.58 6.52 0.49
CA ALA A 150 -28.80 7.35 0.42
C ALA A 150 -29.74 7.18 1.63
N ASN A 151 -29.59 6.13 2.41
CA ASN A 151 -30.35 5.82 3.62
C ASN A 151 -29.61 6.24 4.91
N GLY A 152 -28.44 6.90 4.77
CA GLY A 152 -27.60 7.32 5.90
C GLY A 152 -26.78 6.20 6.54
N GLN A 153 -26.68 5.01 5.90
CA GLN A 153 -25.86 3.92 6.41
C GLN A 153 -24.39 4.10 6.00
N PRO A 154 -23.42 3.85 6.92
CA PRO A 154 -22.01 3.98 6.60
C PRO A 154 -21.59 3.06 5.46
N LEU A 155 -20.92 3.60 4.45
CA LEU A 155 -20.36 2.82 3.33
C LEU A 155 -19.11 2.03 3.73
N ASN A 156 -18.44 2.39 4.83
CA ASN A 156 -17.25 1.74 5.35
C ASN A 156 -16.12 1.58 4.32
N LEU A 157 -16.00 2.54 3.40
CA LEU A 157 -14.98 2.50 2.37
C LEU A 157 -13.58 2.56 3.00
N THR A 158 -12.70 1.69 2.54
CA THR A 158 -11.27 1.67 2.93
C THR A 158 -10.34 1.98 1.77
N TRP A 159 -10.87 1.97 0.57
CA TRP A 159 -10.21 2.32 -0.69
C TRP A 159 -11.27 2.49 -1.78
N PHE A 160 -10.86 2.99 -2.94
CA PHE A 160 -11.70 3.00 -4.15
C PHE A 160 -10.83 2.83 -5.39
N ASP A 161 -11.48 2.41 -6.47
CA ASP A 161 -10.84 2.17 -7.75
C ASP A 161 -10.80 3.47 -8.57
N GLY A 162 -9.62 3.84 -9.07
CA GLY A 162 -9.40 5.07 -9.82
C GLY A 162 -8.84 6.20 -8.97
N ASP A 163 -8.68 7.38 -9.59
CA ASP A 163 -7.94 8.50 -9.01
C ASP A 163 -8.78 9.35 -8.07
N THR A 164 -10.10 9.36 -8.27
CA THR A 164 -11.03 10.21 -7.50
C THR A 164 -12.33 9.49 -7.15
N TYR A 165 -12.94 9.91 -6.04
CA TYR A 165 -14.25 9.46 -5.58
C TYR A 165 -15.06 10.66 -5.04
N PRO A 166 -16.36 10.79 -5.33
CA PRO A 166 -17.10 10.04 -6.37
C PRO A 166 -16.68 10.45 -7.78
N ARG A 167 -16.92 9.56 -8.74
CA ARG A 167 -16.68 9.84 -10.15
C ARG A 167 -17.82 10.63 -10.76
#